data_012cea7092c8c0c8b2a935a6a0d74afa
#
_entry.id   012cea7092c8c0c8b2a935a6a0d74afa
#
_cell.length_a   1.000
_cell.length_b   1.000
_cell.length_c   1.000
_cell.angle_alpha   90.00
_cell.angle_beta   90.00
_cell.angle_gamma   90.00
#
_symmetry.space_group_name_H-M   'P 1'
#
loop_
_entity.id
_entity.type
_entity.pdbx_description
1 polymer ?
#
loop_
_entity_poly.entity_id
_entity_poly.type
_entity_poly.pdbx_seq_one_letter_code
_entity_poly.pdbx_strand_id
1 'polypeptide(L)'
;MIKISIIAVCFSLLFVMLAWFMLPRLLEQPKYKVLRKENNLEIRFYDTILTSSVNVSGNQYNALRKGFRPLVRYIGAKERDSEKISMTAPVIQSINDESEQWTVSFAMPSKYNIDDLPKSENDEIYFQEIQPSLAAVIKFSGKADDSLLNQKTNTLKNWLELNGYTERSSPKFLFYNDPSTPGFLRRNEVMIIIDK
;
A
#
# COMPACT_ATOMS: atom_id res chain seq x y z
N MET A 1 -41.49 11.05 17.81
CA MET A 1 -40.07 11.15 18.25
C MET A 1 -39.25 9.93 17.85
N ILE A 2 -39.64 8.69 18.15
CA ILE A 2 -38.87 7.45 17.86
C ILE A 2 -38.50 7.31 16.38
N LYS A 3 -39.42 7.59 15.42
CA LYS A 3 -39.14 7.49 13.97
C LYS A 3 -38.05 8.46 13.48
N ILE A 4 -38.03 9.69 14.02
CA ILE A 4 -37.01 10.69 13.69
C ILE A 4 -35.63 10.27 14.21
N SER A 5 -35.58 9.68 15.41
CA SER A 5 -34.34 9.16 16.00
C SER A 5 -33.76 7.99 15.18
N ILE A 6 -34.61 7.08 14.69
CA ILE A 6 -34.15 5.97 13.84
C ILE A 6 -33.60 6.49 12.51
N ILE A 7 -34.27 7.44 11.88
CA ILE A 7 -33.80 8.05 10.64
C ILE A 7 -32.44 8.73 10.84
N ALA A 8 -32.27 9.49 11.91
CA ALA A 8 -31.00 10.14 12.23
C ALA A 8 -29.85 9.13 12.46
N VAL A 9 -30.13 8.02 13.14
CA VAL A 9 -29.15 6.93 13.34
C VAL A 9 -28.77 6.28 11.99
N CYS A 10 -29.75 6.01 11.13
CA CYS A 10 -29.46 5.45 9.80
C CYS A 10 -28.63 6.39 8.94
N PHE A 11 -28.89 7.70 8.96
CA PHE A 11 -28.09 8.69 8.25
C PHE A 11 -26.66 8.80 8.79
N SER A 12 -26.48 8.76 10.12
CA SER A 12 -25.13 8.79 10.71
C SER A 12 -24.33 7.52 10.40
N LEU A 13 -24.94 6.35 10.40
CA LEU A 13 -24.29 5.10 10.00
C LEU A 13 -23.91 5.11 8.52
N LEU A 14 -24.79 5.61 7.64
CA LEU A 14 -24.51 5.76 6.22
C LEU A 14 -23.36 6.73 5.98
N PHE A 15 -23.33 7.85 6.70
CA PHE A 15 -22.26 8.84 6.61
C PHE A 15 -20.91 8.27 7.05
N VAL A 16 -20.85 7.53 8.17
CA VAL A 16 -19.63 6.85 8.66
C VAL A 16 -19.15 5.81 7.63
N MET A 17 -20.06 5.03 7.07
CA MET A 17 -19.73 4.05 6.04
C MET A 17 -19.19 4.71 4.76
N LEU A 18 -19.79 5.82 4.36
CA LEU A 18 -19.35 6.61 3.20
C LEU A 18 -17.97 7.25 3.45
N ALA A 19 -17.73 7.77 4.65
CA ALA A 19 -16.44 8.31 5.06
C ALA A 19 -15.34 7.23 5.02
N TRP A 20 -15.59 6.05 5.57
CA TRP A 20 -14.64 4.93 5.50
C TRP A 20 -14.33 4.48 4.06
N PHE A 21 -15.30 4.58 3.17
CA PHE A 21 -15.11 4.26 1.76
C PHE A 21 -14.35 5.35 1.00
N MET A 22 -14.57 6.63 1.34
CA MET A 22 -13.99 7.78 0.64
C MET A 22 -12.60 8.17 1.15
N LEU A 23 -12.36 8.14 2.48
CA LEU A 23 -11.11 8.58 3.09
C LEU A 23 -9.85 8.00 2.44
N PRO A 24 -9.72 6.68 2.18
CA PRO A 24 -8.53 6.13 1.54
C PRO A 24 -8.33 6.59 0.09
N ARG A 25 -9.42 7.01 -0.58
CA ARG A 25 -9.37 7.51 -1.96
C ARG A 25 -8.93 8.97 -2.05
N LEU A 26 -9.00 9.71 -0.94
CA LEU A 26 -8.53 11.09 -0.83
C LEU A 26 -7.04 11.16 -0.49
N LEU A 27 -6.42 10.06 -0.03
CA LEU A 27 -4.99 10.00 0.20
C LEU A 27 -4.25 10.03 -1.14
N GLU A 28 -3.14 10.76 -1.15
CA GLU A 28 -2.25 10.76 -2.30
C GLU A 28 -1.72 9.35 -2.58
N GLN A 29 -1.64 8.97 -3.85
CA GLN A 29 -1.18 7.66 -4.30
C GLN A 29 -0.08 7.85 -5.36
N PRO A 30 0.86 6.88 -5.47
CA PRO A 30 1.83 6.87 -6.55
C PRO A 30 1.15 6.98 -7.91
N LYS A 31 1.70 7.82 -8.78
CA LYS A 31 1.15 8.02 -10.12
C LYS A 31 1.48 6.83 -11.02
N TYR A 32 0.51 6.42 -11.81
CA TYR A 32 0.70 5.39 -12.82
C TYR A 32 -0.25 5.58 -13.99
N LYS A 33 0.15 5.02 -15.14
CA LYS A 33 -0.69 4.93 -16.33
C LYS A 33 -1.09 3.47 -16.53
N VAL A 34 -2.38 3.20 -16.70
CA VAL A 34 -2.88 1.86 -17.07
C VAL A 34 -2.67 1.65 -18.56
N LEU A 35 -1.87 0.65 -18.93
CA LEU A 35 -1.58 0.30 -20.31
C LEU A 35 -2.49 -0.81 -20.85
N ARG A 36 -2.85 -1.76 -19.97
CA ARG A 36 -3.78 -2.85 -20.26
C ARG A 36 -4.62 -3.13 -19.03
N LYS A 37 -5.89 -3.49 -19.25
CA LYS A 37 -6.80 -3.89 -18.19
C LYS A 37 -7.64 -5.08 -18.65
N GLU A 38 -7.73 -6.07 -17.75
CA GLU A 38 -8.53 -7.27 -17.94
C GLU A 38 -9.16 -7.67 -16.59
N ASN A 39 -10.45 -7.42 -16.43
CA ASN A 39 -11.15 -7.57 -15.16
C ASN A 39 -10.48 -6.81 -14.01
N ASN A 40 -9.93 -7.55 -13.04
CA ASN A 40 -9.19 -7.02 -11.89
C ASN A 40 -7.66 -7.07 -12.06
N LEU A 41 -7.17 -7.46 -13.24
CA LEU A 41 -5.77 -7.48 -13.63
C LEU A 41 -5.44 -6.24 -14.47
N GLU A 42 -4.31 -5.61 -14.20
CA GLU A 42 -3.86 -4.41 -14.92
C GLU A 42 -2.34 -4.50 -15.18
N ILE A 43 -1.92 -4.03 -16.36
CA ILE A 43 -0.53 -3.64 -16.62
C ILE A 43 -0.45 -2.14 -16.46
N ARG A 44 0.44 -1.69 -15.59
CA ARG A 44 0.65 -0.28 -15.26
C ARG A 44 2.09 0.12 -15.50
N PHE A 45 2.28 1.34 -15.95
CA PHE A 45 3.58 2.00 -15.89
C PHE A 45 3.55 3.00 -14.74
N TYR A 46 4.40 2.81 -13.75
CA TYR A 46 4.57 3.69 -12.61
C TYR A 46 5.66 4.71 -12.88
N ASP A 47 5.42 5.94 -12.44
CA ASP A 47 6.48 6.95 -12.29
C ASP A 47 7.40 6.58 -11.11
N THR A 48 8.48 7.33 -10.90
CA THR A 48 9.33 7.18 -9.71
C THR A 48 8.50 7.27 -8.44
N ILE A 49 8.72 6.33 -7.51
CA ILE A 49 8.05 6.31 -6.20
C ILE A 49 9.12 6.48 -5.12
N LEU A 50 9.15 7.64 -4.49
CA LEU A 50 9.97 7.87 -3.32
C LEU A 50 9.31 7.20 -2.10
N THR A 51 10.08 6.44 -1.31
CA THR A 51 9.57 5.71 -0.15
C THR A 51 10.43 5.94 1.10
N SER A 52 9.77 5.93 2.26
CA SER A 52 10.41 5.67 3.55
C SER A 52 10.13 4.21 3.93
N SER A 53 11.16 3.48 4.35
CA SER A 53 11.13 2.03 4.50
C SER A 53 11.82 1.56 5.76
N VAL A 54 11.39 0.41 6.29
CA VAL A 54 12.05 -0.32 7.38
C VAL A 54 12.04 -1.81 7.07
N ASN A 55 13.09 -2.51 7.51
CA ASN A 55 13.16 -3.96 7.43
C ASN A 55 12.77 -4.57 8.78
N VAL A 56 11.93 -5.59 8.76
CA VAL A 56 11.38 -6.22 9.96
C VAL A 56 11.29 -7.74 9.80
N SER A 57 11.65 -8.46 10.85
CA SER A 57 11.53 -9.92 10.90
C SER A 57 10.18 -10.36 11.48
N GLY A 58 9.75 -11.56 11.11
CA GLY A 58 8.55 -12.22 11.60
C GLY A 58 7.62 -12.69 10.48
N ASN A 59 6.43 -13.18 10.83
CA ASN A 59 5.42 -13.51 9.82
C ASN A 59 4.86 -12.23 9.19
N GLN A 60 4.25 -12.36 8.02
CA GLN A 60 3.74 -11.28 7.19
C GLN A 60 2.91 -10.23 7.98
N TYR A 61 1.89 -10.69 8.71
CA TYR A 61 0.98 -9.81 9.44
C TYR A 61 1.68 -9.05 10.58
N ASN A 62 2.53 -9.73 11.37
CA ASN A 62 3.26 -9.09 12.47
C ASN A 62 4.32 -8.12 11.94
N ALA A 63 5.01 -8.46 10.86
CA ALA A 63 5.98 -7.60 10.20
C ALA A 63 5.33 -6.31 9.70
N LEU A 64 4.16 -6.40 9.04
CA LEU A 64 3.41 -5.22 8.61
C LEU A 64 3.10 -4.28 9.79
N ARG A 65 2.61 -4.82 10.92
CA ARG A 65 2.31 -4.01 12.11
C ARG A 65 3.55 -3.40 12.78
N LYS A 66 4.64 -4.18 12.83
CA LYS A 66 5.92 -3.71 13.41
C LYS A 66 6.52 -2.58 12.57
N GLY A 67 6.57 -2.74 11.24
CA GLY A 67 7.14 -1.75 10.35
C GLY A 67 6.26 -0.49 10.18
N PHE A 68 4.95 -0.62 10.28
CA PHE A 68 4.04 0.52 10.22
C PHE A 68 4.29 1.55 11.33
N ARG A 69 4.60 1.12 12.55
CA ARG A 69 4.75 2.01 13.72
C ARG A 69 5.86 3.06 13.58
N PRO A 70 7.12 2.69 13.30
CA PRO A 70 8.19 3.69 13.12
C PRO A 70 7.90 4.64 11.97
N LEU A 71 7.33 4.16 10.86
CA LEU A 71 7.00 4.99 9.71
C LEU A 71 5.92 6.03 10.03
N VAL A 72 4.86 5.65 10.78
CA VAL A 72 3.84 6.61 11.24
C VAL A 72 4.43 7.64 12.20
N ARG A 73 5.35 7.26 13.09
CA ARG A 73 6.04 8.20 14.00
C ARG A 73 6.88 9.17 13.20
N TYR A 74 7.59 8.69 12.18
CA TYR A 74 8.38 9.52 11.28
C TYR A 74 7.52 10.56 10.56
N ILE A 75 6.46 10.17 9.83
CA ILE A 75 5.61 11.12 9.11
C ILE A 75 4.85 12.06 10.06
N GLY A 76 4.52 11.59 11.27
CA GLY A 76 3.86 12.36 12.32
C GLY A 76 4.74 13.36 13.04
N ALA A 77 6.02 13.46 12.68
CA ALA A 77 7.02 14.33 13.33
C ALA A 77 7.12 14.14 14.86
N LYS A 78 6.96 12.88 15.33
CA LYS A 78 6.98 12.59 16.78
C LYS A 78 8.38 12.42 17.35
N GLU A 79 9.38 12.29 16.49
CA GLU A 79 10.78 12.03 16.83
C GLU A 79 11.72 13.01 16.12
N ARG A 80 11.21 14.18 15.72
CA ARG A 80 12.01 15.21 15.05
C ARG A 80 11.33 16.58 15.17
N ASP A 81 12.12 17.61 15.17
CA ASP A 81 11.62 18.99 15.20
C ASP A 81 11.46 19.52 13.76
N SER A 82 10.36 19.07 13.09
CA SER A 82 10.04 19.51 11.74
C SER A 82 8.55 19.28 11.42
N GLU A 83 8.11 19.78 10.26
CA GLU A 83 6.73 19.65 9.82
C GLU A 83 6.30 18.17 9.60
N LYS A 84 5.02 17.92 9.83
CA LYS A 84 4.41 16.62 9.54
C LYS A 84 4.36 16.37 8.04
N ILE A 85 4.63 15.14 7.65
CA ILE A 85 4.45 14.64 6.29
C ILE A 85 3.04 14.05 6.19
N SER A 86 2.29 14.41 5.14
CA SER A 86 0.94 13.87 4.91
C SER A 86 0.98 12.36 4.69
N MET A 87 0.01 11.66 5.24
CA MET A 87 -0.17 10.23 4.96
C MET A 87 -0.54 10.01 3.50
N THR A 88 -0.01 8.97 2.89
CA THR A 88 -0.34 8.51 1.54
C THR A 88 -0.89 7.08 1.57
N ALA A 89 -1.35 6.59 0.46
CA ALA A 89 -1.71 5.19 0.24
C ALA A 89 -1.07 4.68 -1.06
N PRO A 90 -0.72 3.42 -1.14
CA PRO A 90 -0.85 2.34 -0.16
C PRO A 90 0.32 2.28 0.85
N VAL A 91 0.14 1.48 1.90
CA VAL A 91 1.26 0.85 2.62
C VAL A 91 1.74 -0.30 1.76
N ILE A 92 3.04 -0.35 1.49
CA ILE A 92 3.67 -1.37 0.64
C ILE A 92 4.42 -2.34 1.54
N GLN A 93 4.25 -3.64 1.32
CA GLN A 93 5.01 -4.68 1.98
C GLN A 93 5.59 -5.63 0.94
N SER A 94 6.87 -5.95 1.07
CA SER A 94 7.56 -6.92 0.20
C SER A 94 8.56 -7.73 0.99
N ILE A 95 8.93 -8.89 0.49
CA ILE A 95 10.10 -9.63 0.99
C ILE A 95 11.36 -8.91 0.47
N ASN A 96 12.34 -8.79 1.34
CA ASN A 96 13.69 -8.43 0.95
C ASN A 96 14.43 -9.74 0.59
N ASP A 97 14.71 -9.90 -0.70
CA ASP A 97 15.26 -11.15 -1.23
C ASP A 97 16.68 -11.46 -0.70
N GLU A 98 17.42 -10.45 -0.21
CA GLU A 98 18.78 -10.61 0.33
C GLU A 98 18.78 -11.07 1.79
N SER A 99 17.84 -10.60 2.60
CA SER A 99 17.81 -10.80 4.06
C SER A 99 16.69 -11.70 4.56
N GLU A 100 15.80 -12.17 3.68
CA GLU A 100 14.56 -12.88 4.02
C GLU A 100 13.66 -12.14 5.02
N GLN A 101 13.86 -10.84 5.16
CA GLN A 101 13.05 -9.97 6.00
C GLN A 101 11.93 -9.32 5.20
N TRP A 102 10.92 -8.87 5.91
CA TRP A 102 9.88 -8.03 5.32
C TRP A 102 10.33 -6.57 5.29
N THR A 103 10.21 -5.95 4.14
CA THR A 103 10.29 -4.49 4.00
C THR A 103 8.88 -3.91 4.06
N VAL A 104 8.66 -2.96 4.95
CA VAL A 104 7.43 -2.15 5.01
C VAL A 104 7.77 -0.73 4.59
N SER A 105 7.00 -0.17 3.66
CA SER A 105 7.28 1.13 3.07
C SER A 105 6.03 2.01 2.97
N PHE A 106 6.22 3.32 3.18
CA PHE A 106 5.25 4.35 2.82
C PHE A 106 5.75 5.09 1.59
N ALA A 107 4.90 5.26 0.59
CA ALA A 107 5.19 6.20 -0.47
C ALA A 107 5.20 7.62 0.12
N MET A 108 6.14 8.46 -0.29
CA MET A 108 6.18 9.85 0.13
C MET A 108 5.31 10.71 -0.80
N PRO A 109 4.71 11.80 -0.28
CA PRO A 109 4.00 12.75 -1.14
C PRO A 109 4.87 13.25 -2.29
N SER A 110 4.28 13.43 -3.46
CA SER A 110 5.00 13.80 -4.71
C SER A 110 5.69 15.17 -4.67
N LYS A 111 5.42 15.96 -3.64
CA LYS A 111 6.09 17.26 -3.41
C LYS A 111 7.52 17.12 -2.88
N TYR A 112 7.95 15.94 -2.41
CA TYR A 112 9.29 15.71 -1.87
C TYR A 112 10.18 15.02 -2.89
N ASN A 113 11.45 15.45 -2.92
CA ASN A 113 12.57 14.69 -3.45
C ASN A 113 13.31 14.03 -2.30
N ILE A 114 14.20 13.10 -2.57
CA ILE A 114 14.92 12.35 -1.55
C ILE A 114 15.74 13.25 -0.62
N ASP A 115 16.34 14.30 -1.19
CA ASP A 115 17.17 15.27 -0.45
C ASP A 115 16.35 16.26 0.40
N ASP A 116 15.04 16.42 0.09
CA ASP A 116 14.13 17.31 0.80
C ASP A 116 13.45 16.63 2.00
N LEU A 117 13.60 15.31 2.13
CA LEU A 117 12.99 14.58 3.24
C LEU A 117 13.69 14.91 4.56
N PRO A 118 12.93 15.25 5.61
CA PRO A 118 13.49 15.43 6.93
C PRO A 118 14.22 14.17 7.39
N LYS A 119 15.41 14.33 7.98
CA LYS A 119 16.14 13.19 8.54
C LYS A 119 15.31 12.48 9.61
N SER A 120 15.38 11.16 9.62
CA SER A 120 14.82 10.37 10.70
C SER A 120 15.81 10.29 11.87
N GLU A 121 15.31 10.38 13.10
CA GLU A 121 16.08 10.05 14.30
C GLU A 121 16.16 8.53 14.54
N ASN A 122 15.35 7.77 13.84
CA ASN A 122 15.41 6.30 13.86
C ASN A 122 16.26 5.80 12.70
N ASP A 123 17.43 5.25 13.02
CA ASP A 123 18.41 4.74 12.07
C ASP A 123 17.91 3.51 11.26
N GLU A 124 16.82 2.86 11.71
CA GLU A 124 16.21 1.76 10.96
C GLU A 124 15.41 2.23 9.74
N ILE A 125 15.05 3.54 9.69
CA ILE A 125 14.31 4.13 8.57
C ILE A 125 15.29 4.57 7.50
N TYR A 126 15.11 4.05 6.29
CA TYR A 126 15.84 4.46 5.11
C TYR A 126 14.91 4.94 4.00
N PHE A 127 15.46 5.75 3.11
CA PHE A 127 14.75 6.31 1.97
C PHE A 127 15.29 5.72 0.69
N GLN A 128 14.38 5.43 -0.24
CA GLN A 128 14.76 4.90 -1.55
C GLN A 128 13.76 5.34 -2.62
N GLU A 129 14.25 5.41 -3.85
CA GLU A 129 13.44 5.62 -5.04
C GLU A 129 13.23 4.29 -5.77
N ILE A 130 11.98 3.89 -5.93
CA ILE A 130 11.62 2.84 -6.88
C ILE A 130 11.58 3.49 -8.25
N GLN A 131 12.47 3.06 -9.15
CA GLN A 131 12.58 3.64 -10.49
C GLN A 131 11.33 3.39 -11.32
N PRO A 132 11.05 4.25 -12.34
CA PRO A 132 9.93 4.05 -13.24
C PRO A 132 9.93 2.63 -13.81
N SER A 133 8.80 1.95 -13.71
CA SER A 133 8.75 0.53 -14.05
C SER A 133 7.39 0.09 -14.57
N LEU A 134 7.44 -0.94 -15.42
CA LEU A 134 6.26 -1.68 -15.83
C LEU A 134 5.91 -2.68 -14.73
N ALA A 135 4.64 -2.73 -14.33
CA ALA A 135 4.17 -3.65 -13.31
C ALA A 135 2.83 -4.28 -13.67
N ALA A 136 2.69 -5.55 -13.33
CA ALA A 136 1.41 -6.23 -13.33
C ALA A 136 0.78 -6.14 -11.94
N VAL A 137 -0.52 -5.91 -11.90
CA VAL A 137 -1.26 -5.71 -10.66
C VAL A 137 -2.57 -6.47 -10.69
N ILE A 138 -2.88 -7.20 -9.61
CA ILE A 138 -4.19 -7.75 -9.36
C ILE A 138 -4.86 -7.04 -8.19
N LYS A 139 -6.09 -6.52 -8.40
CA LYS A 139 -6.91 -5.86 -7.38
C LYS A 139 -7.87 -6.84 -6.73
N PHE A 140 -8.05 -6.76 -5.42
CA PHE A 140 -9.01 -7.61 -4.69
C PHE A 140 -9.49 -6.97 -3.40
N SER A 141 -10.63 -7.44 -2.91
CA SER A 141 -11.17 -7.11 -1.59
C SER A 141 -10.94 -8.28 -0.63
N GLY A 142 -11.13 -8.04 0.65
CA GLY A 142 -11.04 -9.06 1.68
C GLY A 142 -10.05 -8.70 2.77
N LYS A 143 -9.98 -9.57 3.79
CA LYS A 143 -8.94 -9.52 4.81
C LYS A 143 -7.71 -10.21 4.21
N ALA A 144 -6.70 -9.41 3.88
CA ALA A 144 -5.48 -9.86 3.21
C ALA A 144 -4.58 -10.65 4.20
N ASP A 145 -4.96 -11.89 4.48
CA ASP A 145 -4.14 -12.88 5.18
C ASP A 145 -3.21 -13.62 4.19
N ASP A 146 -2.29 -14.42 4.71
CA ASP A 146 -1.29 -15.15 3.94
C ASP A 146 -1.95 -16.02 2.86
N SER A 147 -3.07 -16.68 3.16
CA SER A 147 -3.78 -17.55 2.21
C SER A 147 -4.32 -16.76 1.02
N LEU A 148 -5.02 -15.64 1.29
CA LEU A 148 -5.58 -14.80 0.23
C LEU A 148 -4.47 -14.11 -0.58
N LEU A 149 -3.41 -13.64 0.06
CA LEU A 149 -2.26 -13.04 -0.62
C LEU A 149 -1.56 -14.04 -1.54
N ASN A 150 -1.31 -15.27 -1.06
CA ASN A 150 -0.72 -16.34 -1.87
C ASN A 150 -1.64 -16.73 -3.04
N GLN A 151 -2.94 -16.86 -2.82
CA GLN A 151 -3.90 -17.13 -3.89
C GLN A 151 -3.84 -16.07 -4.99
N LYS A 152 -3.84 -14.77 -4.62
CA LYS A 152 -3.81 -13.67 -5.58
C LYS A 152 -2.47 -13.55 -6.29
N THR A 153 -1.37 -13.82 -5.57
CA THR A 153 -0.03 -13.90 -6.16
C THR A 153 0.04 -14.98 -7.23
N ASN A 154 -0.42 -16.19 -6.94
CA ASN A 154 -0.42 -17.28 -7.90
C ASN A 154 -1.33 -17.00 -9.11
N THR A 155 -2.49 -16.38 -8.88
CA THR A 155 -3.36 -15.93 -9.98
C THR A 155 -2.65 -14.93 -10.90
N LEU A 156 -1.93 -13.97 -10.32
CA LEU A 156 -1.19 -12.97 -11.09
C LEU A 156 -0.03 -13.60 -11.86
N LYS A 157 0.75 -14.47 -11.22
CA LYS A 157 1.88 -15.17 -11.86
C LYS A 157 1.44 -16.04 -13.03
N ASN A 158 0.40 -16.84 -12.84
CA ASN A 158 -0.15 -17.66 -13.93
C ASN A 158 -0.63 -16.81 -15.11
N TRP A 159 -1.26 -15.65 -14.81
CA TRP A 159 -1.68 -14.73 -15.86
C TRP A 159 -0.49 -14.11 -16.60
N LEU A 160 0.61 -13.77 -15.90
CA LEU A 160 1.83 -13.26 -16.50
C LEU A 160 2.46 -14.28 -17.46
N GLU A 161 2.59 -15.51 -17.01
CA GLU A 161 3.13 -16.62 -17.82
C GLU A 161 2.31 -16.82 -19.12
N LEU A 162 0.98 -16.90 -19.00
CA LEU A 162 0.07 -17.07 -20.15
C LEU A 162 0.12 -15.91 -21.13
N ASN A 163 0.55 -14.71 -20.69
CA ASN A 163 0.62 -13.52 -21.52
C ASN A 163 2.05 -13.14 -21.96
N GLY A 164 3.04 -13.99 -21.65
CA GLY A 164 4.43 -13.82 -22.10
C GLY A 164 5.17 -12.66 -21.41
N TYR A 165 4.83 -12.34 -20.16
CA TYR A 165 5.56 -11.38 -19.34
C TYR A 165 6.56 -12.08 -18.43
N THR A 166 7.71 -11.43 -18.22
CA THR A 166 8.76 -11.92 -17.32
C THR A 166 8.74 -11.16 -15.99
N GLU A 167 8.71 -11.89 -14.86
CA GLU A 167 8.82 -11.30 -13.52
C GLU A 167 10.22 -10.75 -13.28
N ARG A 168 10.32 -9.53 -12.73
CA ARG A 168 11.58 -8.84 -12.38
C ARG A 168 11.70 -8.54 -10.89
N SER A 169 10.68 -8.78 -10.12
CA SER A 169 10.72 -8.60 -8.66
C SER A 169 9.89 -9.65 -7.95
N SER A 170 10.21 -9.89 -6.69
CA SER A 170 9.28 -10.53 -5.77
C SER A 170 7.97 -9.77 -5.66
N PRO A 171 6.86 -10.45 -5.31
CA PRO A 171 5.57 -9.80 -5.14
C PRO A 171 5.59 -8.72 -4.07
N LYS A 172 4.93 -7.59 -4.35
CA LYS A 172 4.68 -6.51 -3.40
C LYS A 172 3.20 -6.47 -3.06
N PHE A 173 2.88 -6.40 -1.77
CA PHE A 173 1.52 -6.32 -1.26
C PHE A 173 1.19 -4.87 -0.92
N LEU A 174 0.09 -4.35 -1.46
CA LEU A 174 -0.31 -2.96 -1.36
C LEU A 174 -1.64 -2.86 -0.60
N PHE A 175 -1.61 -2.20 0.56
CA PHE A 175 -2.76 -2.06 1.45
C PHE A 175 -3.24 -0.61 1.46
N TYR A 176 -4.44 -0.37 0.96
CA TYR A 176 -4.99 0.99 0.77
C TYR A 176 -5.87 1.46 1.93
N ASN A 177 -6.30 0.57 2.78
CA ASN A 177 -7.28 0.85 3.82
C ASN A 177 -6.75 0.56 5.21
N ASP A 178 -7.26 1.30 6.18
CA ASP A 178 -7.04 1.06 7.60
C ASP A 178 -7.53 -0.35 8.01
N PRO A 179 -6.84 -1.03 8.94
CA PRO A 179 -7.24 -2.35 9.43
C PRO A 179 -8.65 -2.43 10.04
N SER A 180 -9.25 -1.32 10.48
CA SER A 180 -10.62 -1.27 10.98
C SER A 180 -11.68 -1.29 9.88
N THR A 181 -11.29 -1.00 8.62
CA THR A 181 -12.20 -1.06 7.47
C THR A 181 -12.72 -2.49 7.28
N PRO A 182 -14.04 -2.71 7.13
CA PRO A 182 -14.60 -4.02 6.83
C PRO A 182 -13.95 -4.67 5.60
N GLY A 183 -13.65 -5.97 5.66
CA GLY A 183 -12.89 -6.66 4.62
C GLY A 183 -13.44 -6.46 3.20
N PHE A 184 -14.77 -6.54 3.03
CA PHE A 184 -15.42 -6.39 1.70
C PHE A 184 -15.30 -4.98 1.10
N LEU A 185 -14.96 -3.96 1.92
CA LEU A 185 -14.71 -2.58 1.47
C LEU A 185 -13.23 -2.29 1.23
N ARG A 186 -12.33 -3.19 1.65
CA ARG A 186 -10.90 -2.99 1.49
C ARG A 186 -10.48 -3.12 0.03
N ARG A 187 -9.59 -2.23 -0.39
CA ARG A 187 -8.80 -2.37 -1.60
C ARG A 187 -7.42 -2.89 -1.21
N ASN A 188 -7.06 -4.05 -1.72
CA ASN A 188 -5.72 -4.60 -1.67
C ASN A 188 -5.25 -4.88 -3.08
N GLU A 189 -3.94 -4.89 -3.27
CA GLU A 189 -3.33 -5.27 -4.55
C GLU A 189 -2.10 -6.14 -4.33
N VAL A 190 -1.85 -7.06 -5.25
CA VAL A 190 -0.53 -7.67 -5.43
C VAL A 190 0.06 -7.07 -6.69
N MET A 191 1.31 -6.62 -6.61
CA MET A 191 2.05 -6.01 -7.70
C MET A 191 3.36 -6.77 -7.92
N ILE A 192 3.72 -7.02 -9.18
CA ILE A 192 5.01 -7.60 -9.60
C ILE A 192 5.57 -6.70 -10.69
N ILE A 193 6.82 -6.27 -10.53
CA ILE A 193 7.55 -5.56 -11.60
C ILE A 193 7.88 -6.58 -12.69
N ILE A 194 7.70 -6.20 -13.96
CA ILE A 194 7.78 -7.09 -15.11
C ILE A 194 8.55 -6.46 -16.26
N ASP A 195 9.03 -7.32 -17.15
CA ASP A 195 9.40 -6.99 -18.53
C ASP A 195 8.43 -7.66 -19.51
N LYS A 196 8.42 -7.12 -20.74
CA LYS A 196 7.64 -7.68 -21.84
C LYS A 196 8.51 -8.60 -22.68
#